data_9e0d42d44b7925ca9cf1d0657e74b486
#
_entry.id   9e0d42d44b7925ca9cf1d0657e74b486
#
_cell.length_a   1.000
_cell.length_b   1.000
_cell.length_c   1.000
_cell.angle_alpha   90.00
_cell.angle_beta   90.00
_cell.angle_gamma   90.00
#
_symmetry.space_group_name_H-M   'P 1'
#
loop_
_entity.id
_entity.type
_entity.pdbx_description
1 polymer ?
#
loop_
_entity_poly.entity_id
_entity_poly.type
_entity_poly.pdbx_seq_one_letter_code
_entity_poly.pdbx_strand_id
1 'polypeptide(L)'
;MAPNLSRGLQRLERGGMRTALIATTVAMLAGIVGFVVWASSPLGPEPAALDALVTDTTVTVSEVDGGWLFAPPGPTPPTGLVLYPGGRVDPRSYAPLARAIAAEGHVVALASMPLNLAVFAPGRASRLIDAADGVKRWAVGGHSLGGAMAAAYAGSDDARVRGLVLLAAYPAESADLSEH
;
A
#
# COMPACT_ATOMS: atom_id res chain seq x y z
N MET A 1 19.16 15.86 65.68
CA MET A 1 18.41 16.28 64.49
C MET A 1 19.07 15.58 63.30
N ALA A 2 18.55 14.42 62.88
CA ALA A 2 19.14 13.63 61.78
C ALA A 2 18.74 14.23 60.44
N PRO A 3 19.68 14.45 59.50
CA PRO A 3 19.36 15.00 58.21
C PRO A 3 18.58 13.96 57.40
N ASN A 4 17.56 14.47 56.68
CA ASN A 4 16.55 13.74 55.94
C ASN A 4 17.14 13.10 54.65
N LEU A 5 18.04 12.09 54.83
CA LEU A 5 18.72 11.34 53.77
C LEU A 5 17.75 10.69 52.79
N SER A 6 16.53 10.31 53.25
CA SER A 6 15.50 9.67 52.42
C SER A 6 14.92 10.62 51.32
N ARG A 7 14.80 11.92 51.61
CA ARG A 7 14.31 12.90 50.63
C ARG A 7 15.35 13.18 49.53
N GLY A 8 16.65 13.10 49.85
CA GLY A 8 17.73 13.26 48.90
C GLY A 8 17.78 12.11 47.90
N LEU A 9 17.69 10.87 48.37
CA LEU A 9 17.66 9.67 47.52
C LEU A 9 16.45 9.65 46.61
N GLN A 10 15.24 9.97 47.10
CA GLN A 10 14.03 10.03 46.31
C GLN A 10 14.09 11.13 45.21
N ARG A 11 14.80 12.24 45.45
CA ARG A 11 15.00 13.27 44.40
C ARG A 11 15.96 12.81 43.30
N LEU A 12 17.02 12.09 43.67
CA LEU A 12 17.98 11.53 42.71
C LEU A 12 17.34 10.44 41.84
N GLU A 13 16.55 9.54 42.43
CA GLU A 13 15.81 8.51 41.70
C GLU A 13 14.78 9.13 40.75
N ARG A 14 14.01 10.13 41.18
CA ARG A 14 13.06 10.85 40.31
C ARG A 14 13.75 11.63 39.18
N GLY A 15 14.94 12.20 39.44
CA GLY A 15 15.75 12.85 38.41
C GLY A 15 16.23 11.86 37.37
N GLY A 16 16.79 10.72 37.81
CA GLY A 16 17.25 9.66 36.90
C GLY A 16 16.10 9.08 36.04
N MET A 17 14.94 8.82 36.65
CA MET A 17 13.76 8.31 35.94
C MET A 17 13.23 9.30 34.90
N ARG A 18 13.20 10.61 35.20
CA ARG A 18 12.79 11.65 34.24
C ARG A 18 13.77 11.73 33.08
N THR A 19 15.06 11.71 33.31
CA THR A 19 16.08 11.73 32.27
C THR A 19 15.98 10.48 31.38
N ALA A 20 15.80 9.30 31.96
CA ALA A 20 15.61 8.07 31.24
C ALA A 20 14.34 8.13 30.37
N LEU A 21 13.22 8.63 30.90
CA LEU A 21 11.96 8.78 30.15
C LEU A 21 12.13 9.74 28.97
N ILE A 22 12.77 10.88 29.18
CA ILE A 22 13.04 11.85 28.10
C ILE A 22 13.93 11.22 27.02
N ALA A 23 15.01 10.55 27.43
CA ALA A 23 15.92 9.89 26.48
C ALA A 23 15.21 8.81 25.66
N THR A 24 14.37 7.98 26.29
CA THR A 24 13.58 6.96 25.60
C THR A 24 12.57 7.59 24.64
N THR A 25 11.88 8.66 25.05
CA THR A 25 10.93 9.37 24.19
C THR A 25 11.63 9.98 22.96
N VAL A 26 12.78 10.63 23.17
CA VAL A 26 13.58 11.21 22.07
C VAL A 26 14.05 10.12 21.11
N ALA A 27 14.56 9.00 21.62
CA ALA A 27 14.99 7.86 20.80
C ALA A 27 13.82 7.27 19.99
N MET A 28 12.65 7.13 20.60
CA MET A 28 11.45 6.64 19.92
C MET A 28 11.00 7.60 18.82
N LEU A 29 10.97 8.91 19.11
CA LEU A 29 10.62 9.92 18.10
C LEU A 29 11.61 9.94 16.94
N ALA A 30 12.90 9.84 17.22
CA ALA A 30 13.94 9.73 16.20
C ALA A 30 13.75 8.47 15.32
N GLY A 31 13.39 7.34 15.94
CA GLY A 31 13.07 6.11 15.23
C GLY A 31 11.83 6.25 14.31
N ILE A 32 10.77 6.90 14.80
CA ILE A 32 9.56 7.17 14.00
C ILE A 32 9.91 8.08 12.82
N VAL A 33 10.62 9.18 13.05
CA VAL A 33 11.04 10.10 11.98
C VAL A 33 11.92 9.37 10.96
N GLY A 34 12.91 8.60 11.42
CA GLY A 34 13.77 7.79 10.55
C GLY A 34 12.96 6.80 9.69
N PHE A 35 11.99 6.11 10.30
CA PHE A 35 11.09 5.22 9.58
C PHE A 35 10.25 5.97 8.53
N VAL A 36 9.63 7.10 8.88
CA VAL A 36 8.82 7.90 7.95
C VAL A 36 9.67 8.38 6.78
N VAL A 37 10.87 8.92 7.04
CA VAL A 37 11.79 9.37 5.98
C VAL A 37 12.16 8.21 5.06
N TRP A 38 12.53 7.06 5.64
CA TRP A 38 12.88 5.86 4.88
C TRP A 38 11.72 5.36 4.02
N ALA A 39 10.52 5.28 4.57
CA ALA A 39 9.32 4.80 3.87
C ALA A 39 8.83 5.79 2.81
N SER A 40 9.01 7.11 3.04
CA SER A 40 8.65 8.17 2.09
C SER A 40 9.66 8.36 0.95
N SER A 41 10.76 7.61 0.94
CA SER A 41 11.78 7.64 -0.12
C SER A 41 11.75 6.32 -0.92
N PRO A 42 10.72 6.10 -1.76
CA PRO A 42 10.57 4.86 -2.51
C PRO A 42 11.60 4.73 -3.63
N LEU A 43 11.73 3.53 -4.17
CA LEU A 43 12.34 3.31 -5.48
C LEU A 43 11.44 3.97 -6.53
N GLY A 44 11.98 4.97 -7.21
CA GLY A 44 11.25 5.76 -8.20
C GLY A 44 11.03 5.04 -9.52
N PRO A 45 10.09 5.54 -10.35
CA PRO A 45 9.84 5.01 -11.69
C PRO A 45 10.94 5.40 -12.67
N GLU A 46 11.24 4.52 -13.60
CA GLU A 46 12.00 4.84 -14.80
C GLU A 46 11.20 5.79 -15.73
N PRO A 47 11.86 6.58 -16.59
CA PRO A 47 11.16 7.50 -17.50
C PRO A 47 10.05 6.85 -18.32
N ALA A 48 10.27 5.65 -18.85
CA ALA A 48 9.26 4.90 -19.61
C ALA A 48 8.02 4.54 -18.78
N ALA A 49 8.15 4.45 -17.46
CA ALA A 49 7.02 4.22 -16.58
C ALA A 49 6.14 5.48 -16.42
N LEU A 50 6.75 6.66 -16.47
CA LEU A 50 6.01 7.93 -16.46
C LEU A 50 5.28 8.16 -17.78
N ASP A 51 5.90 7.80 -18.91
CA ASP A 51 5.25 7.85 -20.23
C ASP A 51 4.02 6.95 -20.29
N ALA A 52 4.04 5.83 -19.58
CA ALA A 52 2.90 4.91 -19.50
C ALA A 52 1.68 5.49 -18.73
N LEU A 53 1.82 6.60 -18.04
CA LEU A 53 0.70 7.31 -17.39
C LEU A 53 -0.03 8.27 -18.33
N VAL A 54 0.48 8.50 -19.54
CA VAL A 54 -0.15 9.41 -20.49
C VAL A 54 -1.29 8.70 -21.23
N THR A 55 -2.48 9.31 -21.24
CA THR A 55 -3.61 8.83 -22.05
C THR A 55 -3.30 8.91 -23.54
N ASP A 56 -3.62 7.87 -24.28
CA ASP A 56 -3.51 7.83 -25.75
C ASP A 56 -4.76 7.17 -26.38
N THR A 57 -4.67 6.76 -27.64
CA THR A 57 -5.76 6.11 -28.36
C THR A 57 -6.01 4.65 -27.94
N THR A 58 -5.08 4.04 -27.18
CA THR A 58 -5.15 2.64 -26.79
C THR A 58 -5.57 2.46 -25.33
N VAL A 59 -5.20 3.38 -24.44
CA VAL A 59 -5.53 3.33 -23.03
C VAL A 59 -5.79 4.72 -22.47
N THR A 60 -6.93 4.89 -21.82
CA THR A 60 -7.24 6.06 -21.01
C THR A 60 -6.67 5.86 -19.61
N VAL A 61 -5.92 6.84 -19.11
CA VAL A 61 -5.40 6.84 -17.75
C VAL A 61 -6.02 7.99 -16.98
N SER A 62 -6.57 7.73 -15.81
CA SER A 62 -7.14 8.73 -14.92
C SER A 62 -6.65 8.54 -13.50
N GLU A 63 -6.34 9.64 -12.82
CA GLU A 63 -6.04 9.64 -11.39
C GLU A 63 -7.35 9.62 -10.59
N VAL A 64 -7.41 8.76 -9.57
CA VAL A 64 -8.55 8.61 -8.67
C VAL A 64 -8.09 8.61 -7.22
N ASP A 65 -9.03 8.71 -6.28
CA ASP A 65 -8.65 8.59 -4.86
C ASP A 65 -8.04 7.21 -4.58
N GLY A 66 -6.79 7.23 -4.24
CA GLY A 66 -6.02 6.03 -3.89
C GLY A 66 -5.22 5.41 -5.03
N GLY A 67 -5.12 6.03 -6.21
CA GLY A 67 -4.28 5.53 -7.30
C GLY A 67 -4.65 5.99 -8.69
N TRP A 68 -4.51 5.10 -9.67
CA TRP A 68 -4.79 5.36 -11.08
C TRP A 68 -5.65 4.26 -11.67
N LEU A 69 -6.57 4.64 -12.58
CA LEU A 69 -7.31 3.72 -13.42
C LEU A 69 -6.74 3.75 -14.84
N PHE A 70 -6.52 2.57 -15.39
CA PHE A 70 -6.15 2.34 -16.77
C PHE A 70 -7.32 1.59 -17.43
N ALA A 71 -7.89 2.14 -18.46
CA ALA A 71 -9.05 1.54 -19.15
C ALA A 71 -8.84 1.52 -20.67
N PRO A 72 -9.24 0.46 -21.38
CA PRO A 72 -9.27 0.47 -22.82
C PRO A 72 -10.33 1.48 -23.30
N PRO A 73 -10.23 1.97 -24.55
CA PRO A 73 -11.24 2.85 -25.12
C PRO A 73 -12.57 2.10 -25.35
N GLY A 74 -13.66 2.84 -25.31
CA GLY A 74 -14.99 2.29 -25.60
C GLY A 74 -15.76 1.87 -24.35
N PRO A 75 -16.68 0.88 -24.44
CA PRO A 75 -17.49 0.43 -23.32
C PRO A 75 -16.64 -0.17 -22.20
N THR A 76 -17.02 0.11 -20.96
CA THR A 76 -16.30 -0.43 -19.79
C THR A 76 -16.29 -1.96 -19.80
N PRO A 77 -15.11 -2.60 -19.76
CA PRO A 77 -15.01 -4.05 -19.67
C PRO A 77 -15.65 -4.58 -18.37
N PRO A 78 -16.21 -5.81 -18.39
CA PRO A 78 -16.84 -6.38 -17.21
C PRO A 78 -15.84 -6.89 -16.18
N THR A 79 -14.54 -6.92 -16.50
CA THR A 79 -13.47 -7.46 -15.65
C THR A 79 -12.37 -6.44 -15.41
N GLY A 80 -11.82 -6.45 -14.21
CA GLY A 80 -10.70 -5.60 -13.82
C GLY A 80 -9.71 -6.27 -12.91
N LEU A 81 -8.55 -5.63 -12.77
CA LEU A 81 -7.48 -6.01 -11.84
C LEU A 81 -7.15 -4.83 -10.94
N VAL A 82 -7.17 -5.03 -9.63
CA VAL A 82 -6.52 -4.11 -8.70
C VAL A 82 -5.09 -4.58 -8.46
N LEU A 83 -4.12 -3.71 -8.71
CA LEU A 83 -2.70 -4.02 -8.61
C LEU A 83 -2.05 -3.25 -7.45
N TYR A 84 -1.51 -3.98 -6.47
CA TYR A 84 -0.80 -3.44 -5.31
C TYR A 84 0.70 -3.40 -5.57
N PRO A 85 1.37 -2.26 -5.37
CA PRO A 85 2.81 -2.14 -5.55
C PRO A 85 3.58 -2.87 -4.44
N GLY A 86 4.82 -3.24 -4.73
CA GLY A 86 5.77 -3.75 -3.74
C GLY A 86 6.12 -2.70 -2.68
N GLY A 87 6.62 -3.18 -1.54
CA GLY A 87 7.03 -2.30 -0.44
C GLY A 87 8.12 -1.32 -0.87
N ARG A 88 7.93 -0.03 -0.57
CA ARG A 88 8.83 1.07 -0.95
C ARG A 88 9.10 1.20 -2.46
N VAL A 89 8.16 0.79 -3.28
CA VAL A 89 8.18 1.06 -4.72
C VAL A 89 7.15 2.12 -5.04
N ASP A 90 7.54 3.15 -5.77
CA ASP A 90 6.60 4.12 -6.31
C ASP A 90 5.59 3.40 -7.22
N PRO A 91 4.28 3.51 -6.97
CA PRO A 91 3.29 2.78 -7.75
C PRO A 91 3.39 3.05 -9.26
N ARG A 92 3.82 4.24 -9.65
CA ARG A 92 4.00 4.60 -11.07
C ARG A 92 4.99 3.69 -11.80
N SER A 93 5.88 3.00 -11.08
CA SER A 93 6.77 1.99 -11.65
C SER A 93 6.02 0.78 -12.27
N TYR A 94 4.76 0.58 -11.88
CA TYR A 94 3.91 -0.48 -12.41
C TYR A 94 2.99 0.00 -13.55
N ALA A 95 3.06 1.28 -13.94
CA ALA A 95 2.22 1.84 -15.00
C ALA A 95 2.39 1.11 -16.36
N PRO A 96 3.59 0.69 -16.80
CA PRO A 96 3.73 -0.10 -18.02
C PRO A 96 2.97 -1.43 -17.98
N LEU A 97 3.02 -2.14 -16.85
CA LEU A 97 2.28 -3.39 -16.66
C LEU A 97 0.78 -3.13 -16.67
N ALA A 98 0.33 -2.12 -15.93
CA ALA A 98 -1.09 -1.74 -15.87
C ALA A 98 -1.62 -1.36 -17.27
N ARG A 99 -0.85 -0.57 -18.01
CA ARG A 99 -1.18 -0.20 -19.39
C ARG A 99 -1.25 -1.39 -20.33
N ALA A 100 -0.28 -2.31 -20.25
CA ALA A 100 -0.27 -3.51 -21.10
C ALA A 100 -1.52 -4.37 -20.88
N ILE A 101 -1.91 -4.58 -19.62
CA ILE A 101 -3.13 -5.33 -19.27
C ILE A 101 -4.38 -4.58 -19.73
N ALA A 102 -4.41 -3.25 -19.62
CA ALA A 102 -5.53 -2.45 -20.07
C ALA A 102 -5.70 -2.49 -21.60
N ALA A 103 -4.60 -2.50 -22.34
CA ALA A 103 -4.61 -2.65 -23.81
C ALA A 103 -5.20 -4.00 -24.26
N GLU A 104 -5.12 -5.04 -23.42
CA GLU A 104 -5.74 -6.35 -23.64
C GLU A 104 -7.25 -6.39 -23.28
N GLY A 105 -7.84 -5.25 -22.93
CA GLY A 105 -9.29 -5.14 -22.74
C GLY A 105 -9.77 -5.32 -21.30
N HIS A 106 -8.94 -5.02 -20.30
CA HIS A 106 -9.30 -5.06 -18.90
C HIS A 106 -9.15 -3.68 -18.23
N VAL A 107 -9.94 -3.39 -17.20
CA VAL A 107 -9.65 -2.22 -16.37
C VAL A 107 -8.58 -2.58 -15.36
N VAL A 108 -7.55 -1.75 -15.23
CA VAL A 108 -6.54 -1.93 -14.17
C VAL A 108 -6.57 -0.74 -13.22
N ALA A 109 -6.75 -1.03 -11.94
CA ALA A 109 -6.69 -0.06 -10.86
C ALA A 109 -5.34 -0.21 -10.13
N LEU A 110 -4.40 0.67 -10.40
CA LEU A 110 -3.07 0.69 -9.78
C LEU A 110 -3.14 1.45 -8.46
N ALA A 111 -2.87 0.76 -7.37
CA ALA A 111 -3.01 1.30 -6.02
C ALA A 111 -1.83 2.18 -5.60
N SER A 112 -2.12 3.32 -4.99
CA SER A 112 -1.16 4.12 -4.22
C SER A 112 -1.30 3.82 -2.73
N MET A 113 -0.18 3.59 -2.03
CA MET A 113 -0.17 3.16 -0.65
C MET A 113 0.44 4.20 0.28
N PRO A 114 -0.13 4.43 1.48
CA PRO A 114 0.48 5.31 2.46
C PRO A 114 1.92 4.87 2.76
N LEU A 115 2.84 5.81 2.81
CA LEU A 115 4.27 5.54 3.04
C LEU A 115 4.85 4.47 2.10
N ASN A 116 4.27 4.27 0.91
CA ASN A 116 4.65 3.24 -0.06
C ASN A 116 4.65 1.81 0.52
N LEU A 117 3.79 1.55 1.52
CA LEU A 117 3.69 0.26 2.21
C LEU A 117 2.23 -0.20 2.27
N ALA A 118 1.91 -1.30 1.59
CA ALA A 118 0.55 -1.83 1.48
C ALA A 118 -0.05 -2.27 2.83
N VAL A 119 0.77 -2.55 3.83
CA VAL A 119 0.32 -2.89 5.20
C VAL A 119 -0.47 -1.77 5.88
N PHE A 120 -0.30 -0.51 5.45
CA PHE A 120 -1.05 0.62 5.99
C PHE A 120 -2.40 0.86 5.32
N ALA A 121 -2.69 0.18 4.22
CA ALA A 121 -3.96 0.26 3.53
C ALA A 121 -4.32 -1.06 2.83
N PRO A 122 -4.42 -2.19 3.56
CA PRO A 122 -4.72 -3.50 2.95
C PRO A 122 -6.07 -3.50 2.23
N GLY A 123 -7.04 -2.72 2.70
CA GLY A 123 -8.36 -2.55 2.08
C GLY A 123 -8.43 -1.51 0.95
N ARG A 124 -7.29 -1.05 0.40
CA ARG A 124 -7.27 -0.05 -0.69
C ARG A 124 -8.08 -0.48 -1.92
N ALA A 125 -8.13 -1.78 -2.20
CA ALA A 125 -8.87 -2.32 -3.34
C ALA A 125 -10.35 -1.90 -3.34
N SER A 126 -11.03 -1.90 -2.20
CA SER A 126 -12.44 -1.50 -2.12
C SER A 126 -12.69 -0.13 -2.77
N ARG A 127 -11.89 0.88 -2.39
CA ARG A 127 -12.03 2.25 -2.93
C ARG A 127 -11.78 2.33 -4.43
N LEU A 128 -10.79 1.59 -4.92
CA LEU A 128 -10.46 1.56 -6.35
C LEU A 128 -11.52 0.84 -7.17
N ILE A 129 -12.09 -0.23 -6.62
CA ILE A 129 -13.21 -0.96 -7.21
C ILE A 129 -14.45 -0.03 -7.26
N ASP A 130 -14.71 0.72 -6.20
CA ASP A 130 -15.82 1.67 -6.12
C ASP A 130 -15.65 2.86 -7.08
N ALA A 131 -14.40 3.23 -7.43
CA ALA A 131 -14.11 4.30 -8.38
C ALA A 131 -14.22 3.87 -9.86
N ALA A 132 -14.34 2.58 -10.13
CA ALA A 132 -14.36 2.03 -11.49
C ALA A 132 -15.76 1.54 -11.89
N ASP A 133 -16.63 2.47 -12.25
CA ASP A 133 -18.00 2.19 -12.62
C ASP A 133 -18.10 1.18 -13.78
N GLY A 134 -19.06 0.25 -13.68
CA GLY A 134 -19.38 -0.72 -14.73
C GLY A 134 -18.56 -2.01 -14.70
N VAL A 135 -17.44 -2.07 -14.02
CA VAL A 135 -16.65 -3.30 -13.83
C VAL A 135 -17.33 -4.18 -12.78
N LYS A 136 -17.63 -5.43 -13.12
CA LYS A 136 -18.45 -6.33 -12.30
C LYS A 136 -17.67 -7.41 -11.55
N ARG A 137 -16.53 -7.79 -12.10
CA ARG A 137 -15.68 -8.85 -11.56
C ARG A 137 -14.23 -8.39 -11.49
N TRP A 138 -13.60 -8.59 -10.36
CA TRP A 138 -12.25 -8.17 -10.10
C TRP A 138 -11.34 -9.33 -9.76
N ALA A 139 -10.12 -9.27 -10.25
CA ALA A 139 -9.01 -9.88 -9.59
C ALA A 139 -8.33 -8.83 -8.71
N VAL A 140 -7.76 -9.25 -7.61
CA VAL A 140 -6.81 -8.44 -6.85
C VAL A 140 -5.44 -9.08 -6.96
N GLY A 141 -4.40 -8.29 -6.97
CA GLY A 141 -3.05 -8.85 -7.08
C GLY A 141 -2.00 -7.84 -6.67
N GLY A 142 -0.75 -8.28 -6.67
CA GLY A 142 0.35 -7.39 -6.32
C GLY A 142 1.70 -8.07 -6.31
N HIS A 143 2.72 -7.24 -6.21
CA HIS A 143 4.11 -7.65 -6.16
C HIS A 143 4.62 -7.66 -4.71
N SER A 144 5.35 -8.72 -4.32
CA SER A 144 6.02 -8.82 -3.03
C SER A 144 5.06 -8.49 -1.86
N LEU A 145 5.35 -7.50 -1.01
CA LEU A 145 4.49 -7.05 0.09
C LEU A 145 3.06 -6.69 -0.38
N GLY A 146 2.94 -6.06 -1.56
CA GLY A 146 1.63 -5.76 -2.16
C GLY A 146 0.84 -7.01 -2.48
N GLY A 147 1.49 -8.07 -2.97
CA GLY A 147 0.84 -9.35 -3.23
C GLY A 147 0.34 -10.04 -1.96
N ALA A 148 1.10 -10.00 -0.87
CA ALA A 148 0.66 -10.53 0.42
C ALA A 148 -0.58 -9.77 0.95
N MET A 149 -0.63 -8.46 0.79
CA MET A 149 -1.79 -7.64 1.20
C MET A 149 -2.98 -7.81 0.25
N ALA A 150 -2.74 -8.00 -1.05
CA ALA A 150 -3.79 -8.34 -2.01
C ALA A 150 -4.42 -9.71 -1.68
N ALA A 151 -3.61 -10.70 -1.29
CA ALA A 151 -4.10 -12.00 -0.83
C ALA A 151 -4.96 -11.88 0.43
N ALA A 152 -4.54 -11.05 1.39
CA ALA A 152 -5.34 -10.77 2.59
C ALA A 152 -6.68 -10.10 2.25
N TYR A 153 -6.71 -9.23 1.23
CA TYR A 153 -7.96 -8.63 0.74
C TYR A 153 -8.82 -9.63 -0.02
N ALA A 154 -8.24 -10.51 -0.84
CA ALA A 154 -8.98 -11.55 -1.55
C ALA A 154 -9.76 -12.47 -0.59
N GLY A 155 -9.17 -12.79 0.56
CA GLY A 155 -9.84 -13.56 1.62
C GLY A 155 -10.90 -12.77 2.41
N SER A 156 -11.26 -11.55 1.95
CA SER A 156 -12.37 -10.78 2.52
C SER A 156 -13.70 -11.12 1.85
N ASP A 157 -14.81 -10.67 2.46
CA ASP A 157 -16.17 -10.93 1.94
C ASP A 157 -16.58 -10.04 0.74
N ASP A 158 -15.65 -9.43 0.00
CA ASP A 158 -15.99 -8.65 -1.18
C ASP A 158 -16.36 -9.57 -2.36
N ALA A 159 -17.66 -9.77 -2.55
CA ALA A 159 -18.21 -10.66 -3.57
C ALA A 159 -17.83 -10.26 -5.03
N ARG A 160 -17.27 -9.08 -5.26
CA ARG A 160 -16.80 -8.63 -6.58
C ARG A 160 -15.42 -9.22 -6.93
N VAL A 161 -14.65 -9.63 -5.93
CA VAL A 161 -13.33 -10.24 -6.11
C VAL A 161 -13.50 -11.73 -6.39
N ARG A 162 -12.93 -12.18 -7.51
CA ARG A 162 -13.07 -13.54 -8.03
C ARG A 162 -11.73 -14.14 -8.49
N GLY A 163 -10.64 -13.49 -8.18
CA GLY A 163 -9.31 -13.98 -8.55
C GLY A 163 -8.19 -13.28 -7.81
N LEU A 164 -7.07 -13.97 -7.71
CA LEU A 164 -5.84 -13.49 -7.07
C LEU A 164 -4.65 -13.63 -8.03
N VAL A 165 -3.83 -12.58 -8.14
CA VAL A 165 -2.60 -12.57 -8.93
C VAL A 165 -1.41 -12.24 -8.04
N LEU A 166 -0.48 -13.18 -7.90
CA LEU A 166 0.71 -13.03 -7.06
C LEU A 166 1.96 -12.92 -7.93
N LEU A 167 2.67 -11.80 -7.81
CA LEU A 167 3.93 -11.52 -8.48
C LEU A 167 5.05 -11.52 -7.44
N ALA A 168 5.89 -12.56 -7.44
CA ALA A 168 6.94 -12.76 -6.43
C ALA A 168 6.42 -12.55 -5.00
N ALA A 169 5.27 -13.15 -4.69
CA ALA A 169 4.57 -13.01 -3.42
C ALA A 169 3.92 -14.33 -3.00
N TYR A 170 3.68 -14.44 -1.70
CA TYR A 170 2.96 -15.55 -1.09
C TYR A 170 1.87 -15.02 -0.18
N PRO A 171 0.69 -15.68 -0.09
CA PRO A 171 -0.32 -15.33 0.89
C PRO A 171 0.21 -15.61 2.30
N ALA A 172 -0.27 -14.87 3.29
CA ALA A 172 -0.08 -15.25 4.68
C ALA A 172 -0.85 -16.54 4.97
N GLU A 173 -0.35 -17.38 5.91
CA GLU A 173 -1.03 -18.62 6.31
C GLU A 173 -2.47 -18.38 6.81
N SER A 174 -2.75 -17.19 7.31
CA SER A 174 -4.08 -16.80 7.80
C SER A 174 -5.05 -16.34 6.70
N ALA A 175 -4.62 -16.23 5.43
CA ALA A 175 -5.50 -15.84 4.34
C ALA A 175 -6.37 -17.04 3.91
N ASP A 176 -7.68 -16.91 4.08
CA ASP A 176 -8.62 -17.88 3.53
C ASP A 176 -8.81 -17.60 2.03
N LEU A 177 -8.33 -18.50 1.21
CA LEU A 177 -8.38 -18.43 -0.26
C LEU A 177 -9.18 -19.58 -0.87
N SER A 178 -10.03 -20.24 -0.09
CA SER A 178 -10.80 -21.41 -0.52
C SER A 178 -11.78 -21.11 -1.66
N GLU A 179 -12.15 -19.86 -1.84
CA GLU A 179 -13.10 -19.38 -2.88
C GLU A 179 -12.40 -18.74 -4.12
N HIS A 180 -11.03 -18.79 -4.21
CA HIS A 180 -10.24 -18.08 -5.24
C HIS A 180 -9.30 -18.98 -6.04
#